data_54b591f6b78746e55b0faa0b4a0b2083
#
_entry.id   54b591f6b78746e55b0faa0b4a0b2083
#
_cell.length_a   1.000
_cell.length_b   1.000
_cell.length_c   1.000
_cell.angle_alpha   90.00
_cell.angle_beta   90.00
_cell.angle_gamma   90.00
#
_symmetry.space_group_name_H-M   'P 1'
#
loop_
_entity.id
_entity.type
_entity.pdbx_description
1 polymer ?
#
loop_
_entity_poly.entity_id
_entity_poly.type
_entity_poly.pdbx_seq_one_letter_code
_entity_poly.pdbx_strand_id
1 'polypeptide(L)'
;MDKKYNYTLLSIIFLLIFASLHSLGSHYTYAEMEHFDVITQFFGFERNHFDRLVHFLFGLLTFRVLFEMITEGTNTVKTALLFTFTMIVSISTVYELLEWLAAVILRPDLGMAFLGTQGDVWDAHKDTALATAGALVNIAFYQSYKHLWLSKRHQDL
;
A
#
# COMPACT_ATOMS: atom_id res chain seq x y z
N MET A 1 -7.31 -29.76 -7.99
CA MET A 1 -6.71 -29.66 -6.63
C MET A 1 -6.94 -28.23 -6.19
N ASP A 2 -7.86 -28.03 -5.27
CA ASP A 2 -8.11 -26.70 -4.72
C ASP A 2 -6.92 -26.29 -3.86
N LYS A 3 -6.14 -25.33 -4.37
CA LYS A 3 -5.06 -24.71 -3.56
C LYS A 3 -5.72 -23.92 -2.43
N LYS A 4 -5.69 -24.46 -1.23
CA LYS A 4 -6.18 -23.77 -0.04
C LYS A 4 -5.07 -22.81 0.43
N TYR A 5 -5.20 -21.54 0.09
CA TYR A 5 -4.30 -20.50 0.62
C TYR A 5 -4.45 -20.41 2.14
N ASN A 6 -3.35 -20.58 2.86
CA ASN A 6 -3.31 -20.48 4.31
C ASN A 6 -2.69 -19.14 4.72
N TYR A 7 -3.50 -18.08 4.70
CA TYR A 7 -3.07 -16.80 5.22
C TYR A 7 -2.97 -16.82 6.75
N THR A 8 -1.95 -16.16 7.29
CA THR A 8 -1.85 -15.97 8.73
C THR A 8 -2.92 -14.96 9.20
N LEU A 9 -3.38 -15.11 10.44
CA LEU A 9 -4.33 -14.17 11.03
C LEU A 9 -3.81 -12.73 10.98
N LEU A 10 -2.51 -12.54 11.19
CA LEU A 10 -1.86 -11.23 11.13
C LEU A 10 -1.97 -10.60 9.73
N SER A 11 -1.79 -11.38 8.66
CA SER A 11 -1.94 -10.91 7.28
C SER A 11 -3.37 -10.44 7.00
N ILE A 12 -4.35 -11.19 7.50
CA ILE A 12 -5.76 -10.81 7.36
C ILE A 12 -6.06 -9.52 8.12
N ILE A 13 -5.57 -9.39 9.35
CA ILE A 13 -5.74 -8.16 10.17
C ILE A 13 -5.10 -6.96 9.43
N PHE A 14 -3.89 -7.08 8.92
CA PHE A 14 -3.21 -6.01 8.20
C PHE A 14 -3.96 -5.60 6.94
N LEU A 15 -4.46 -6.59 6.18
CA LEU A 15 -5.27 -6.31 5.00
C LEU A 15 -6.56 -5.58 5.35
N LEU A 16 -7.25 -5.97 6.43
CA LEU A 16 -8.47 -5.32 6.88
C LEU A 16 -8.21 -3.90 7.36
N ILE A 17 -7.11 -3.65 8.10
CA ILE A 17 -6.71 -2.29 8.49
C ILE A 17 -6.48 -1.43 7.26
N PHE A 18 -5.68 -1.91 6.30
CA PHE A 18 -5.43 -1.19 5.06
C PHE A 18 -6.73 -0.90 4.29
N ALA A 19 -7.56 -1.93 4.07
CA ALA A 19 -8.83 -1.77 3.35
C ALA A 19 -9.76 -0.76 4.03
N SER A 20 -9.80 -0.73 5.35
CA SER A 20 -10.59 0.24 6.11
C SER A 20 -10.08 1.67 5.91
N LEU A 21 -8.76 1.89 5.99
CA LEU A 21 -8.16 3.21 5.79
C LEU A 21 -8.33 3.69 4.34
N HIS A 22 -8.12 2.80 3.37
CA HIS A 22 -8.34 3.08 1.96
C HIS A 22 -9.80 3.44 1.66
N SER A 23 -10.76 2.67 2.19
CA SER A 23 -12.19 2.95 2.05
C SER A 23 -12.58 4.29 2.66
N LEU A 24 -11.98 4.62 3.82
CA LEU A 24 -12.20 5.90 4.49
C LEU A 24 -11.66 7.06 3.63
N GLY A 25 -10.43 6.93 3.10
CA GLY A 25 -9.83 7.91 2.19
C GLY A 25 -10.65 8.13 0.94
N SER A 26 -11.09 7.05 0.30
CA SER A 26 -11.94 7.12 -0.89
C SER A 26 -13.29 7.80 -0.62
N HIS A 27 -13.85 7.60 0.59
CA HIS A 27 -15.12 8.23 0.98
C HIS A 27 -14.99 9.76 1.13
N TYR A 28 -13.86 10.23 1.68
CA TYR A 28 -13.58 11.65 1.92
C TYR A 28 -12.66 12.29 0.87
N THR A 29 -12.44 11.63 -0.26
CA THR A 29 -11.52 12.08 -1.33
C THR A 29 -10.09 12.36 -0.85
N TYR A 30 -9.57 11.58 0.10
CA TYR A 30 -8.22 11.67 0.70
C TYR A 30 -7.79 13.07 1.15
N ALA A 31 -7.84 14.07 0.24
CA ALA A 31 -7.42 15.45 0.49
C ALA A 31 -8.33 16.19 1.47
N GLU A 32 -9.61 15.78 1.56
CA GLU A 32 -10.65 16.43 2.37
C GLU A 32 -10.96 15.65 3.65
N MET A 33 -10.00 14.85 4.14
CA MET A 33 -10.13 14.07 5.36
C MET A 33 -10.03 14.98 6.59
N GLU A 34 -11.13 15.58 7.02
CA GLU A 34 -11.20 16.52 8.15
C GLU A 34 -10.59 15.96 9.45
N HIS A 35 -10.79 14.67 9.71
CA HIS A 35 -10.23 14.04 10.91
C HIS A 35 -8.69 14.00 10.92
N PHE A 36 -8.06 14.06 9.75
CA PHE A 36 -6.61 14.13 9.63
C PHE A 36 -6.08 15.58 9.72
N ASP A 37 -6.95 16.57 9.60
CA ASP A 37 -6.57 17.98 9.70
C ASP A 37 -6.06 18.34 11.10
N VAL A 38 -6.51 17.65 12.14
CA VAL A 38 -5.95 17.78 13.50
C VAL A 38 -4.45 17.45 13.50
N ILE A 39 -4.05 16.39 12.79
CA ILE A 39 -2.64 15.99 12.65
C ILE A 39 -1.89 17.02 11.80
N THR A 40 -2.49 17.45 10.69
CA THR A 40 -1.95 18.47 9.78
C THR A 40 -1.64 19.77 10.55
N GLN A 41 -2.57 20.24 11.35
CA GLN A 41 -2.42 21.44 12.17
C GLN A 41 -1.39 21.27 13.30
N PHE A 42 -1.40 20.12 13.99
CA PHE A 42 -0.48 19.82 15.07
C PHE A 42 1.00 19.86 14.61
N PHE A 43 1.27 19.33 13.40
CA PHE A 43 2.62 19.33 12.82
C PHE A 43 2.93 20.57 11.97
N GLY A 44 1.98 21.49 11.79
CA GLY A 44 2.15 22.69 10.96
C GLY A 44 2.34 22.38 9.47
N PHE A 45 1.75 21.30 8.97
CA PHE A 45 1.82 20.96 7.56
C PHE A 45 0.93 21.88 6.71
N GLU A 46 1.37 22.20 5.49
CA GLU A 46 0.62 23.02 4.54
C GLU A 46 -0.45 22.22 3.77
N ARG A 47 -0.38 20.88 3.82
CA ARG A 47 -1.33 19.98 3.16
C ARG A 47 -1.73 18.81 4.04
N ASN A 48 -2.88 18.22 3.74
CA ASN A 48 -3.29 16.95 4.32
C ASN A 48 -2.44 15.80 3.72
N HIS A 49 -1.77 15.04 4.58
CA HIS A 49 -0.89 13.92 4.19
C HIS A 49 -1.54 12.54 4.34
N PHE A 50 -2.86 12.48 4.47
CA PHE A 50 -3.54 11.20 4.67
C PHE A 50 -3.32 10.23 3.51
N ASP A 51 -3.39 10.73 2.28
CA ASP A 51 -3.12 9.96 1.07
C ASP A 51 -1.72 9.32 1.10
N ARG A 52 -0.71 10.11 1.34
CA ARG A 52 0.68 9.65 1.51
C ARG A 52 0.84 8.58 2.58
N LEU A 53 0.12 8.73 3.71
CA LEU A 53 0.11 7.73 4.76
C LEU A 53 -0.50 6.42 4.25
N VAL A 54 -1.61 6.48 3.52
CA VAL A 54 -2.29 5.29 2.97
C VAL A 54 -1.39 4.58 1.96
N HIS A 55 -0.67 5.29 1.09
CA HIS A 55 0.31 4.70 0.18
C HIS A 55 1.46 4.01 0.92
N PHE A 56 2.04 4.64 1.94
CA PHE A 56 3.05 3.99 2.78
C PHE A 56 2.50 2.72 3.46
N LEU A 57 1.29 2.80 4.02
CA LEU A 57 0.63 1.68 4.67
C LEU A 57 0.20 0.59 3.67
N PHE A 58 -0.10 0.95 2.42
CA PHE A 58 -0.28 -0.04 1.36
C PHE A 58 0.96 -0.93 1.26
N GLY A 59 2.13 -0.35 1.03
CA GLY A 59 3.38 -1.10 0.96
C GLY A 59 3.71 -1.87 2.23
N LEU A 60 3.44 -1.27 3.40
CA LEU A 60 3.78 -1.87 4.70
C LEU A 60 2.84 -3.01 5.08
N LEU A 61 1.53 -2.82 4.99
CA LEU A 61 0.54 -3.76 5.51
C LEU A 61 0.19 -4.86 4.52
N THR A 62 0.14 -4.56 3.21
CA THR A 62 -0.23 -5.57 2.20
C THR A 62 0.93 -6.47 1.79
N PHE A 63 2.18 -6.07 2.04
CA PHE A 63 3.37 -6.86 1.71
C PHE A 63 3.26 -8.28 2.23
N ARG A 64 2.84 -8.45 3.47
CA ARG A 64 2.79 -9.75 4.12
C ARG A 64 1.80 -10.70 3.42
N VAL A 65 0.59 -10.26 3.15
CA VAL A 65 -0.42 -11.12 2.50
C VAL A 65 -0.01 -11.47 1.08
N LEU A 66 0.58 -10.53 0.33
CA LEU A 66 1.10 -10.78 -1.00
C LEU A 66 2.29 -11.75 -0.97
N PHE A 67 3.18 -11.60 0.00
CA PHE A 67 4.32 -12.50 0.19
C PHE A 67 3.85 -13.92 0.49
N GLU A 68 2.90 -14.12 1.39
CA GLU A 68 2.33 -15.43 1.70
C GLU A 68 1.70 -16.07 0.45
N MET A 69 0.97 -15.29 -0.36
CA MET A 69 0.36 -15.74 -1.62
C MET A 69 1.43 -16.16 -2.65
N ILE A 70 2.45 -15.35 -2.82
CA ILE A 70 3.50 -15.57 -3.84
C ILE A 70 4.42 -16.72 -3.44
N THR A 71 4.71 -16.88 -2.15
CA THR A 71 5.59 -17.95 -1.64
C THR A 71 5.06 -19.33 -2.02
N GLU A 72 3.75 -19.53 -2.12
CA GLU A 72 3.16 -20.80 -2.55
C GLU A 72 3.46 -21.15 -4.02
N GLY A 73 3.77 -20.17 -4.85
CA GLY A 73 4.06 -20.36 -6.28
C GLY A 73 5.55 -20.24 -6.63
N THR A 74 6.43 -19.99 -5.66
CA THR A 74 7.86 -19.77 -5.90
C THR A 74 8.73 -20.81 -5.18
N ASN A 75 9.91 -21.09 -5.75
CA ASN A 75 10.84 -22.09 -5.21
C ASN A 75 11.82 -21.52 -4.17
N THR A 76 11.90 -20.20 -4.06
CA THR A 76 12.82 -19.55 -3.11
C THR A 76 12.21 -18.32 -2.47
N VAL A 77 12.55 -18.10 -1.22
CA VAL A 77 12.16 -16.89 -0.47
C VAL A 77 12.65 -15.62 -1.16
N LYS A 78 13.86 -15.62 -1.72
CA LYS A 78 14.40 -14.45 -2.45
C LYS A 78 13.53 -14.07 -3.62
N THR A 79 13.09 -15.06 -4.40
CA THR A 79 12.18 -14.86 -5.54
C THR A 79 10.83 -14.34 -5.05
N ALA A 80 10.29 -14.91 -3.97
CA ALA A 80 9.03 -14.43 -3.39
C ALA A 80 9.12 -12.97 -2.92
N LEU A 81 10.21 -12.59 -2.23
CA LEU A 81 10.44 -11.21 -1.79
C LEU A 81 10.52 -10.25 -2.99
N LEU A 82 11.26 -10.63 -4.03
CA LEU A 82 11.40 -9.81 -5.25
C LEU A 82 10.05 -9.63 -5.95
N PHE A 83 9.30 -10.70 -6.17
CA PHE A 83 8.00 -10.60 -6.82
C PHE A 83 6.99 -9.82 -5.98
N THR A 84 6.99 -9.99 -4.65
CA THR A 84 6.13 -9.21 -3.77
C THR A 84 6.46 -7.72 -3.86
N PHE A 85 7.74 -7.38 -3.81
CA PHE A 85 8.21 -6.00 -3.94
C PHE A 85 7.78 -5.39 -5.29
N THR A 86 8.07 -6.08 -6.39
CA THR A 86 7.70 -5.58 -7.73
C THR A 86 6.18 -5.48 -7.89
N MET A 87 5.41 -6.38 -7.30
CA MET A 87 3.95 -6.34 -7.34
C MET A 87 3.41 -5.12 -6.60
N ILE A 88 3.96 -4.78 -5.42
CA ILE A 88 3.57 -3.56 -4.69
C ILE A 88 3.86 -2.31 -5.51
N VAL A 89 5.08 -2.18 -6.04
CA VAL A 89 5.44 -1.04 -6.88
C VAL A 89 4.54 -0.94 -8.11
N SER A 90 4.27 -2.08 -8.77
CA SER A 90 3.40 -2.11 -9.95
C SER A 90 1.97 -1.72 -9.62
N ILE A 91 1.38 -2.25 -8.55
CA ILE A 91 0.00 -1.93 -8.15
C ILE A 91 -0.10 -0.43 -7.80
N SER A 92 0.84 0.10 -7.01
CA SER A 92 0.86 1.53 -6.67
C SER A 92 0.97 2.39 -7.93
N THR A 93 1.90 2.08 -8.84
CA THR A 93 2.07 2.84 -10.09
C THR A 93 0.82 2.77 -10.97
N VAL A 94 0.21 1.59 -11.09
CA VAL A 94 -1.03 1.43 -11.88
C VAL A 94 -2.19 2.21 -11.25
N TYR A 95 -2.26 2.25 -9.92
CA TYR A 95 -3.27 3.04 -9.21
C TYR A 95 -3.14 4.53 -9.55
N GLU A 96 -1.94 5.10 -9.47
CA GLU A 96 -1.67 6.49 -9.85
C GLU A 96 -2.02 6.79 -11.33
N LEU A 97 -1.73 5.83 -12.22
CA LEU A 97 -2.11 5.97 -13.64
C LEU A 97 -3.63 5.93 -13.83
N LEU A 98 -4.36 5.14 -13.06
CA LEU A 98 -5.82 5.10 -13.10
C LEU A 98 -6.43 6.39 -12.55
N GLU A 99 -5.88 6.96 -11.50
CA GLU A 99 -6.31 8.25 -10.97
C GLU A 99 -6.06 9.38 -11.99
N TRP A 100 -4.87 9.42 -12.57
CA TRP A 100 -4.55 10.34 -13.65
C TRP A 100 -5.52 10.19 -14.85
N LEU A 101 -5.79 8.96 -15.28
CA LEU A 101 -6.70 8.69 -16.38
C LEU A 101 -8.12 9.12 -16.06
N ALA A 102 -8.58 8.85 -14.83
CA ALA A 102 -9.89 9.32 -14.37
C ALA A 102 -10.00 10.84 -14.39
N ALA A 103 -8.94 11.55 -13.95
CA ALA A 103 -8.88 13.01 -13.99
C ALA A 103 -8.91 13.56 -15.42
N VAL A 104 -8.28 12.87 -16.38
CA VAL A 104 -8.28 13.30 -17.80
C VAL A 104 -9.64 13.07 -18.47
N ILE A 105 -10.34 11.95 -18.14
CA ILE A 105 -11.63 11.58 -18.75
C ILE A 105 -12.78 12.33 -18.11
N LEU A 106 -12.74 12.51 -16.79
CA LEU A 106 -13.73 13.28 -16.04
C LEU A 106 -13.49 14.78 -16.29
N ARG A 107 -14.37 15.62 -15.76
CA ARG A 107 -14.15 17.07 -15.91
C ARG A 107 -12.86 17.49 -15.18
N PRO A 108 -12.07 18.43 -15.76
CA PRO A 108 -10.81 18.86 -15.15
C PRO A 108 -10.93 19.39 -13.71
N ASP A 109 -12.06 20.06 -13.40
CA ASP A 109 -12.40 20.56 -12.07
C ASP A 109 -12.60 19.42 -11.05
N LEU A 110 -13.30 18.35 -11.46
CA LEU A 110 -13.50 17.16 -10.62
C LEU A 110 -12.24 16.29 -10.59
N GLY A 111 -11.51 16.21 -11.70
CA GLY A 111 -10.29 15.43 -11.82
C GLY A 111 -9.19 15.89 -10.85
N MET A 112 -8.99 17.20 -10.72
CA MET A 112 -8.00 17.75 -9.79
C MET A 112 -8.34 17.47 -8.32
N ALA A 113 -9.62 17.49 -7.96
CA ALA A 113 -10.05 17.12 -6.61
C ALA A 113 -9.86 15.61 -6.36
N PHE A 114 -10.11 14.78 -7.38
CA PHE A 114 -9.98 13.33 -7.29
C PHE A 114 -8.53 12.87 -7.17
N LEU A 115 -7.60 13.53 -7.88
CA LEU A 115 -6.16 13.25 -7.78
C LEU A 115 -5.55 13.54 -6.41
N GLY A 116 -6.23 14.31 -5.56
CA GLY A 116 -5.73 14.64 -4.23
C GLY A 116 -4.39 15.40 -4.21
N THR A 117 -3.91 15.88 -5.36
CA THR A 117 -2.56 16.44 -5.51
C THR A 117 -2.29 17.66 -4.64
N GLN A 118 -3.34 18.41 -4.27
CA GLN A 118 -3.23 19.63 -3.45
C GLN A 118 -2.13 20.59 -3.97
N GLY A 119 -1.93 20.62 -5.31
CA GLY A 119 -0.93 21.46 -5.99
C GLY A 119 0.48 20.86 -6.13
N ASP A 120 0.71 19.64 -5.64
CA ASP A 120 1.99 18.97 -5.78
C ASP A 120 2.08 18.20 -7.10
N VAL A 121 2.85 18.70 -8.06
CA VAL A 121 3.04 18.06 -9.38
C VAL A 121 3.77 16.71 -9.32
N TRP A 122 4.41 16.38 -8.19
CA TRP A 122 5.14 15.14 -7.95
C TRP A 122 4.38 14.17 -7.06
N ASP A 123 3.09 14.39 -6.81
CA ASP A 123 2.30 13.60 -5.86
C ASP A 123 2.33 12.12 -6.19
N ALA A 124 1.93 11.72 -7.39
CA ALA A 124 1.95 10.33 -7.85
C ALA A 124 3.32 9.64 -7.68
N HIS A 125 4.41 10.38 -7.92
CA HIS A 125 5.77 9.85 -7.73
C HIS A 125 6.10 9.66 -6.25
N LYS A 126 5.67 10.60 -5.38
CA LYS A 126 5.90 10.52 -3.95
C LYS A 126 5.08 9.40 -3.33
N ASP A 127 3.85 9.19 -3.77
CA ASP A 127 2.95 8.17 -3.29
C ASP A 127 3.44 6.76 -3.70
N THR A 128 3.87 6.58 -4.95
CA THR A 128 4.57 5.36 -5.37
C THR A 128 5.86 5.14 -4.57
N ALA A 129 6.65 6.19 -4.30
CA ALA A 129 7.87 6.08 -3.50
C ALA A 129 7.56 5.68 -2.04
N LEU A 130 6.49 6.19 -1.46
CA LEU A 130 6.06 5.84 -0.10
C LEU A 130 5.57 4.39 -0.01
N ALA A 131 4.79 3.91 -0.99
CA ALA A 131 4.42 2.50 -1.09
C ALA A 131 5.66 1.61 -1.21
N THR A 132 6.64 2.02 -2.04
CA THR A 132 7.94 1.35 -2.17
C THR A 132 8.70 1.33 -0.84
N ALA A 133 8.74 2.44 -0.11
CA ALA A 133 9.39 2.52 1.19
C ALA A 133 8.73 1.59 2.21
N GLY A 134 7.41 1.51 2.26
CA GLY A 134 6.66 0.57 3.11
C GLY A 134 7.04 -0.88 2.82
N ALA A 135 7.17 -1.25 1.53
CA ALA A 135 7.62 -2.59 1.13
C ALA A 135 9.08 -2.86 1.54
N LEU A 136 9.98 -1.88 1.39
CA LEU A 136 11.39 -2.01 1.79
C LEU A 136 11.55 -2.20 3.30
N VAL A 137 10.73 -1.57 4.11
CA VAL A 137 10.70 -1.79 5.57
C VAL A 137 10.47 -3.28 5.87
N ASN A 138 9.51 -3.92 5.21
CA ASN A 138 9.27 -5.35 5.38
C ASN A 138 10.48 -6.21 4.98
N ILE A 139 11.12 -5.90 3.85
CA ILE A 139 12.31 -6.64 3.38
C ILE A 139 13.45 -6.50 4.39
N ALA A 140 13.70 -5.28 4.89
CA ALA A 140 14.76 -5.02 5.86
C ALA A 140 14.57 -5.81 7.17
N PHE A 141 13.33 -5.92 7.63
CA PHE A 141 13.02 -6.65 8.86
C PHE A 141 12.75 -8.14 8.67
N TYR A 142 12.64 -8.62 7.42
CA TYR A 142 12.34 -10.03 7.15
C TYR A 142 13.28 -10.99 7.85
N GLN A 143 14.60 -10.75 7.78
CA GLN A 143 15.60 -11.63 8.38
C GLN A 143 15.48 -11.70 9.91
N SER A 144 15.09 -10.59 10.54
CA SER A 144 14.92 -10.51 11.99
C SER A 144 13.65 -11.21 12.49
N TYR A 145 12.60 -11.24 11.67
CA TYR A 145 11.28 -11.71 12.07
C TYR A 145 10.68 -12.77 11.14
N LYS A 146 11.53 -13.49 10.39
CA LYS A 146 11.08 -14.51 9.42
C LYS A 146 10.14 -15.56 10.01
N HIS A 147 10.30 -15.90 11.28
CA HIS A 147 9.44 -16.86 11.98
C HIS A 147 7.99 -16.38 12.16
N LEU A 148 7.76 -15.07 12.10
CA LEU A 148 6.42 -14.47 12.12
C LEU A 148 5.78 -14.42 10.72
N TRP A 149 6.58 -14.61 9.66
CA TRP A 149 6.15 -14.43 8.27
C TRP A 149 5.75 -15.72 7.59
N LEU A 150 6.37 -16.83 8.01
CA LEU A 150 6.15 -18.13 7.41
C LEU A 150 5.21 -18.95 8.29
N SER A 151 4.16 -19.50 7.72
CA SER A 151 3.42 -20.55 8.39
C SER A 151 4.32 -21.78 8.58
N LYS A 152 3.98 -22.69 9.50
CA LYS A 152 4.78 -23.93 9.73
C LYS A 152 5.05 -24.70 8.45
N ARG A 153 4.18 -24.58 7.43
CA ARG A 153 4.34 -25.25 6.13
C ARG A 153 5.46 -24.65 5.27
N HIS A 154 5.84 -23.41 5.50
CA HIS A 154 6.85 -22.70 4.70
C HIS A 154 8.18 -22.51 5.43
N GLN A 155 8.32 -23.03 6.65
CA GLN A 155 9.57 -22.94 7.42
C GLN A 155 10.63 -23.89 6.89
N ASP A 156 10.26 -24.86 6.06
CA ASP A 156 11.12 -25.90 5.50
C ASP A 156 11.62 -25.59 4.08
N LEU A 157 11.36 -24.38 3.55
CA LEU A 157 11.93 -23.85 2.31
C LEU A 157 13.18 -23.03 2.59
#